data_1f07f9553dd9bb69321326b652cc65e9
#
_entry.id   1f07f9553dd9bb69321326b652cc65e9
#
_cell.length_a   1.000
_cell.length_b   1.000
_cell.length_c   1.000
_cell.angle_alpha   90.00
_cell.angle_beta   90.00
_cell.angle_gamma   90.00
#
_symmetry.space_group_name_H-M   'P 1'
#
loop_
_entity.id
_entity.type
_entity.pdbx_description
1 polymer ?
#
loop_
_entity_poly.entity_id
_entity_poly.type
_entity_poly.pdbx_seq_one_letter_code
_entity_poly.pdbx_strand_id
1 'polypeptide(L)'
;YYVNSSLNHSFRLLLQPIFEDMTQFTEEEKTIRRIERRFSKGVVQYGLIEEGDKILIGLSGGKVSLALVELLGRRARIYKPRFSVVAVHVVMKNIPYQSDTEYLKAHCETYGVPFVQYETAFDPATDTRKSPCFLCSWNRRKALFTVAKEHGCNKIALGHHMDDILETLLMNI
;
A
#
# COMPACT_ATOMS: atom_id res chain seq x y z
N TYR A 1 -37.21 -3.47 -1.83
CA TYR A 1 -37.69 -3.04 -0.51
C TYR A 1 -38.20 -1.61 -0.64
N TYR A 2 -39.51 -1.45 -0.55
CA TYR A 2 -40.22 -0.16 -0.56
C TYR A 2 -39.88 0.59 0.74
N VAL A 3 -39.19 1.71 0.66
CA VAL A 3 -39.06 2.64 1.79
C VAL A 3 -40.38 3.42 1.89
N ASN A 4 -41.05 3.23 3.01
CA ASN A 4 -42.34 3.78 3.35
C ASN A 4 -42.34 5.32 3.27
N SER A 5 -43.28 5.91 2.54
CA SER A 5 -43.41 7.33 2.19
C SER A 5 -43.91 8.24 3.33
N SER A 6 -43.79 7.83 4.57
CA SER A 6 -44.31 8.57 5.75
C SER A 6 -43.20 9.04 6.72
N LEU A 7 -42.01 9.33 6.26
CA LEU A 7 -41.03 10.05 7.08
C LEU A 7 -41.51 11.50 7.25
N ASN A 8 -41.83 11.86 8.50
CA ASN A 8 -42.37 13.15 8.93
C ASN A 8 -41.50 14.29 8.36
N HIS A 9 -42.11 15.33 7.81
CA HIS A 9 -41.45 16.48 7.19
C HIS A 9 -40.38 17.10 8.07
N SER A 10 -40.59 17.13 9.39
CA SER A 10 -39.60 17.57 10.39
C SER A 10 -38.32 16.70 10.45
N PHE A 11 -38.45 15.39 10.24
CA PHE A 11 -37.29 14.47 10.22
C PHE A 11 -36.46 14.61 8.94
N ARG A 12 -37.11 14.95 7.83
CA ARG A 12 -36.48 15.28 6.56
C ARG A 12 -35.64 16.57 6.65
N LEU A 13 -36.19 17.60 7.32
CA LEU A 13 -35.49 18.88 7.56
C LEU A 13 -34.28 18.73 8.51
N LEU A 14 -34.38 17.85 9.51
CA LEU A 14 -33.25 17.54 10.40
C LEU A 14 -32.11 16.77 9.72
N LEU A 15 -32.43 15.95 8.72
CA LEU A 15 -31.44 15.17 7.97
C LEU A 15 -30.90 15.93 6.73
N GLN A 16 -31.55 17.01 6.31
CA GLN A 16 -31.15 17.79 5.15
C GLN A 16 -29.70 18.29 5.21
N PRO A 17 -29.20 18.89 6.32
CA PRO A 17 -27.81 19.30 6.41
C PRO A 17 -26.82 18.12 6.37
N ILE A 18 -27.21 16.96 6.88
CA ILE A 18 -26.39 15.74 6.84
C ILE A 18 -26.33 15.19 5.40
N PHE A 19 -27.45 15.25 4.66
CA PHE A 19 -27.50 14.84 3.26
C PHE A 19 -26.78 15.84 2.34
N GLU A 20 -26.87 17.14 2.61
CA GLU A 20 -26.16 18.18 1.86
C GLU A 20 -24.65 18.10 2.07
N ASP A 21 -24.17 17.83 3.30
CA ASP A 21 -22.75 17.59 3.61
C ASP A 21 -22.23 16.31 2.92
N MET A 22 -23.08 15.29 2.73
CA MET A 22 -22.73 14.08 1.98
C MET A 22 -22.63 14.28 0.45
N THR A 23 -23.20 15.35 -0.11
CA THR A 23 -23.20 15.61 -1.55
C THR A 23 -22.02 16.46 -2.02
N GLN A 24 -21.23 17.05 -1.12
CA GLN A 24 -20.16 17.98 -1.43
C GLN A 24 -18.76 17.35 -1.51
N PHE A 25 -18.63 16.03 -1.68
CA PHE A 25 -17.33 15.43 -1.92
C PHE A 25 -16.74 15.91 -3.24
N THR A 26 -15.49 16.36 -3.19
CA THR A 26 -14.72 16.66 -4.41
C THR A 26 -14.56 15.38 -5.26
N GLU A 27 -14.28 15.52 -6.54
CA GLU A 27 -14.02 14.37 -7.42
C GLU A 27 -12.83 13.54 -6.95
N GLU A 28 -11.86 14.17 -6.30
CA GLU A 28 -10.72 13.50 -5.68
C GLU A 28 -11.16 12.63 -4.50
N GLU A 29 -11.96 13.14 -3.60
CA GLU A 29 -12.49 12.38 -2.45
C GLU A 29 -13.37 11.21 -2.89
N LYS A 30 -14.20 11.40 -3.91
CA LYS A 30 -15.00 10.32 -4.52
C LYS A 30 -14.11 9.23 -5.09
N THR A 31 -13.00 9.62 -5.72
CA THR A 31 -12.02 8.69 -6.29
C THR A 31 -11.30 7.90 -5.19
N ILE A 32 -10.82 8.56 -4.14
CA ILE A 32 -10.18 7.92 -2.99
C ILE A 32 -11.13 6.89 -2.35
N ARG A 33 -12.39 7.28 -2.06
CA ARG A 33 -13.40 6.39 -1.49
C ARG A 33 -13.70 5.18 -2.39
N ARG A 34 -13.68 5.36 -3.72
CA ARG A 34 -13.86 4.26 -4.67
C ARG A 34 -12.69 3.27 -4.60
N ILE A 35 -11.46 3.77 -4.49
CA ILE A 35 -10.25 2.94 -4.35
C ILE A 35 -10.30 2.19 -3.01
N GLU A 36 -10.59 2.86 -1.90
CA GLU A 36 -10.72 2.25 -0.57
C GLU A 36 -11.76 1.13 -0.53
N ARG A 37 -12.92 1.32 -1.17
CA ARG A 37 -13.94 0.27 -1.26
C ARG A 37 -13.47 -0.95 -2.04
N ARG A 38 -12.80 -0.74 -3.20
CA ARG A 38 -12.25 -1.84 -4.01
C ARG A 38 -11.16 -2.58 -3.27
N PHE A 39 -10.25 -1.85 -2.63
CA PHE A 39 -9.20 -2.41 -1.79
C PHE A 39 -9.80 -3.25 -0.65
N SER A 40 -10.74 -2.70 0.10
CA SER A 40 -11.43 -3.40 1.20
C SER A 40 -12.16 -4.65 0.73
N LYS A 41 -12.83 -4.58 -0.44
CA LYS A 41 -13.47 -5.75 -1.05
C LYS A 41 -12.46 -6.85 -1.36
N GLY A 42 -11.32 -6.50 -1.98
CA GLY A 42 -10.25 -7.45 -2.29
C GLY A 42 -9.66 -8.09 -1.03
N VAL A 43 -9.37 -7.29 -0.01
CA VAL A 43 -8.84 -7.80 1.28
C VAL A 43 -9.78 -8.84 1.89
N VAL A 44 -11.07 -8.57 1.92
CA VAL A 44 -12.07 -9.49 2.49
C VAL A 44 -12.29 -10.70 1.59
N GLN A 45 -12.46 -10.49 0.29
CA GLN A 45 -12.76 -11.56 -0.67
C GLN A 45 -11.67 -12.62 -0.74
N TYR A 46 -10.40 -12.19 -0.62
CA TYR A 46 -9.24 -13.08 -0.75
C TYR A 46 -8.59 -13.42 0.60
N GLY A 47 -9.17 -12.99 1.72
CA GLY A 47 -8.60 -13.26 3.04
C GLY A 47 -7.16 -12.76 3.21
N LEU A 48 -6.84 -11.59 2.65
CA LEU A 48 -5.46 -11.12 2.56
C LEU A 48 -4.88 -10.70 3.91
N ILE A 49 -5.72 -10.34 4.87
CA ILE A 49 -5.33 -9.86 6.20
C ILE A 49 -6.08 -10.65 7.27
N GLU A 50 -5.34 -11.18 8.24
CA GLU A 50 -5.84 -11.94 9.37
C GLU A 50 -5.52 -11.24 10.69
N GLU A 51 -6.17 -11.68 11.77
CA GLU A 51 -5.93 -11.12 13.10
C GLU A 51 -4.49 -11.41 13.56
N GLY A 52 -3.82 -10.35 14.00
CA GLY A 52 -2.42 -10.42 14.46
C GLY A 52 -1.37 -10.35 13.35
N ASP A 53 -1.76 -10.20 12.08
CA ASP A 53 -0.79 -10.03 11.00
C ASP A 53 0.14 -8.82 11.22
N LYS A 54 1.37 -8.98 10.79
CA LYS A 54 2.32 -7.89 10.65
C LYS A 54 2.83 -7.82 9.22
N ILE A 55 2.48 -6.74 8.53
CA ILE A 55 2.66 -6.61 7.08
C ILE A 55 3.81 -5.64 6.79
N LEU A 56 4.82 -6.10 6.03
CA LEU A 56 5.85 -5.23 5.48
C LEU A 56 5.38 -4.64 4.16
N ILE A 57 5.39 -3.31 4.04
CA ILE A 57 5.09 -2.59 2.80
C ILE A 57 6.39 -2.23 2.09
N GLY A 58 6.58 -2.72 0.87
CA GLY A 58 7.70 -2.30 0.02
C GLY A 58 7.41 -0.94 -0.61
N LEU A 59 8.10 0.11 -0.14
CA LEU A 59 7.89 1.49 -0.54
C LEU A 59 8.96 1.91 -1.57
N SER A 60 8.58 1.95 -2.84
CA SER A 60 9.47 2.35 -3.94
C SER A 60 9.52 3.86 -4.20
N GLY A 61 8.58 4.63 -3.63
CA GLY A 61 8.37 6.04 -3.93
C GLY A 61 7.44 6.30 -5.11
N GLY A 62 7.00 5.26 -5.82
CA GLY A 62 6.00 5.38 -6.87
C GLY A 62 4.57 5.54 -6.32
N LYS A 63 3.67 6.13 -7.10
CA LYS A 63 2.28 6.44 -6.72
C LYS A 63 1.54 5.26 -6.09
N VAL A 64 1.71 4.04 -6.65
CA VAL A 64 1.01 2.85 -6.16
C VAL A 64 1.52 2.42 -4.79
N SER A 65 2.85 2.49 -4.55
CA SER A 65 3.42 2.15 -3.24
C SER A 65 3.05 3.17 -2.15
N LEU A 66 2.95 4.46 -2.50
CA LEU A 66 2.45 5.51 -1.60
C LEU A 66 0.97 5.28 -1.24
N ALA A 67 0.13 5.01 -2.25
CA ALA A 67 -1.27 4.68 -2.02
C ALA A 67 -1.45 3.43 -1.14
N LEU A 68 -0.57 2.44 -1.27
CA LEU A 68 -0.59 1.23 -0.44
C LEU A 68 -0.29 1.54 1.04
N VAL A 69 0.66 2.45 1.32
CA VAL A 69 0.93 2.94 2.69
C VAL A 69 -0.31 3.61 3.28
N GLU A 70 -0.96 4.49 2.52
CA GLU A 70 -2.20 5.15 2.94
C GLU A 70 -3.32 4.15 3.23
N LEU A 71 -3.62 3.26 2.29
CA LEU A 71 -4.73 2.30 2.41
C LEU A 71 -4.54 1.34 3.58
N LEU A 72 -3.34 0.78 3.74
CA LEU A 72 -3.03 -0.14 4.83
C LEU A 72 -2.91 0.58 6.17
N GLY A 73 -2.31 1.78 6.21
CA GLY A 73 -2.20 2.59 7.42
C GLY A 73 -3.56 3.02 7.97
N ARG A 74 -4.46 3.52 7.11
CA ARG A 74 -5.85 3.86 7.49
C ARG A 74 -6.60 2.63 7.98
N ARG A 75 -6.49 1.50 7.26
CA ARG A 75 -7.19 0.26 7.60
C ARG A 75 -6.73 -0.30 8.94
N ALA A 76 -5.43 -0.30 9.24
CA ALA A 76 -4.88 -0.81 10.48
C ALA A 76 -5.40 -0.06 11.72
N ARG A 77 -5.77 1.22 11.57
CA ARG A 77 -6.30 2.04 12.68
C ARG A 77 -7.77 1.78 12.99
N ILE A 78 -8.57 1.46 11.99
CA ILE A 78 -10.04 1.55 12.08
C ILE A 78 -10.70 0.17 12.03
N TYR A 79 -10.18 -0.75 11.23
CA TYR A 79 -10.89 -1.97 10.85
C TYR A 79 -10.41 -3.21 11.60
N LYS A 80 -11.30 -4.19 11.71
CA LYS A 80 -10.95 -5.57 12.01
C LYS A 80 -10.77 -6.36 10.71
N PRO A 81 -9.92 -7.38 10.67
CA PRO A 81 -9.06 -7.89 11.75
C PRO A 81 -7.99 -6.88 12.19
N ARG A 82 -7.48 -6.97 13.43
CA ARG A 82 -6.38 -6.14 13.93
C ARG A 82 -5.06 -6.63 13.39
N PHE A 83 -4.28 -5.74 12.80
CA PHE A 83 -2.96 -6.02 12.24
C PHE A 83 -2.06 -4.80 12.39
N SER A 84 -0.77 -4.98 12.16
CA SER A 84 0.21 -3.91 12.16
C SER A 84 0.94 -3.83 10.82
N VAL A 85 1.50 -2.67 10.52
CA VAL A 85 2.21 -2.39 9.28
C VAL A 85 3.56 -1.74 9.55
N VAL A 86 4.52 -2.00 8.67
CA VAL A 86 5.83 -1.34 8.63
C VAL A 86 6.16 -1.08 7.16
N ALA A 87 6.64 0.12 6.81
CA ALA A 87 7.08 0.44 5.46
C ALA A 87 8.61 0.39 5.37
N VAL A 88 9.14 -0.23 4.31
CA VAL A 88 10.58 -0.25 4.04
C VAL A 88 10.89 0.34 2.68
N HIS A 89 11.85 1.28 2.66
CA HIS A 89 12.48 1.77 1.44
C HIS A 89 13.88 1.16 1.29
N VAL A 90 14.09 0.42 0.20
CA VAL A 90 15.38 -0.24 -0.08
C VAL A 90 16.23 0.66 -0.97
N VAL A 91 17.34 1.15 -0.41
CA VAL A 91 18.34 1.97 -1.11
C VAL A 91 19.46 1.09 -1.65
N MET A 92 19.73 1.20 -2.96
CA MET A 92 20.84 0.49 -3.62
C MET A 92 22.04 1.43 -3.72
N LYS A 93 23.10 1.20 -2.92
CA LYS A 93 24.27 2.10 -2.85
C LYS A 93 25.06 2.25 -4.17
N ASN A 94 25.02 1.22 -5.00
CA ASN A 94 25.75 1.20 -6.27
C ASN A 94 24.93 1.66 -7.48
N ILE A 95 23.75 2.25 -7.25
CA ILE A 95 22.91 2.83 -8.29
C ILE A 95 22.73 4.33 -8.01
N PRO A 96 22.98 5.22 -8.98
CA PRO A 96 22.92 6.68 -8.78
C PRO A 96 21.51 7.22 -8.62
N TYR A 97 20.51 6.38 -8.41
CA TYR A 97 19.12 6.79 -8.18
C TYR A 97 18.90 7.12 -6.71
N GLN A 98 18.49 8.35 -6.44
CA GLN A 98 18.12 8.80 -5.11
C GLN A 98 16.63 9.10 -5.06
N SER A 99 15.97 8.53 -4.05
CA SER A 99 14.60 8.87 -3.69
C SER A 99 14.60 9.97 -2.64
N ASP A 100 13.60 10.82 -2.63
CA ASP A 100 13.37 11.76 -1.53
C ASP A 100 12.88 10.98 -0.29
N THR A 101 13.84 10.54 0.52
CA THR A 101 13.57 9.71 1.71
C THR A 101 12.86 10.49 2.81
N GLU A 102 13.06 11.82 2.90
CA GLU A 102 12.36 12.67 3.85
C GLU A 102 10.87 12.75 3.51
N TYR A 103 10.54 12.91 2.23
CA TYR A 103 9.16 12.86 1.76
C TYR A 103 8.51 11.50 2.06
N LEU A 104 9.21 10.40 1.80
CA LEU A 104 8.68 9.05 2.06
C LEU A 104 8.41 8.83 3.55
N LYS A 105 9.32 9.29 4.40
CA LYS A 105 9.18 9.22 5.85
C LYS A 105 7.98 10.04 6.34
N ALA A 106 7.88 11.31 5.92
CA ALA A 106 6.77 12.19 6.27
C ALA A 106 5.41 11.61 5.82
N HIS A 107 5.37 11.02 4.62
CA HIS A 107 4.17 10.33 4.12
C HIS A 107 3.78 9.15 5.03
N CYS A 108 4.73 8.31 5.43
CA CYS A 108 4.47 7.20 6.35
C CYS A 108 3.97 7.70 7.72
N GLU A 109 4.57 8.76 8.26
CA GLU A 109 4.17 9.38 9.53
C GLU A 109 2.74 9.90 9.50
N THR A 110 2.29 10.50 8.39
CA THR A 110 0.91 10.98 8.19
C THR A 110 -0.10 9.85 8.41
N TYR A 111 0.21 8.65 7.96
CA TYR A 111 -0.66 7.47 8.11
C TYR A 111 -0.31 6.59 9.30
N GLY A 112 0.68 7.00 10.14
CA GLY A 112 1.12 6.27 11.34
C GLY A 112 1.73 4.92 11.04
N VAL A 113 2.42 4.83 9.92
CA VAL A 113 3.16 3.65 9.48
C VAL A 113 4.63 3.85 9.82
N PRO A 114 5.26 3.00 10.67
CA PRO A 114 6.68 3.06 10.91
C PRO A 114 7.48 2.93 9.61
N PHE A 115 8.47 3.80 9.42
CA PHE A 115 9.32 3.83 8.24
C PHE A 115 10.70 3.27 8.55
N VAL A 116 11.20 2.40 7.69
CA VAL A 116 12.55 1.81 7.76
C VAL A 116 13.25 2.08 6.43
N GLN A 117 14.47 2.62 6.50
CA GLN A 117 15.38 2.68 5.35
C GLN A 117 16.35 1.53 5.48
N TYR A 118 16.45 0.70 4.44
CA TYR A 118 17.38 -0.42 4.36
C TYR A 118 18.33 -0.25 3.20
N GLU A 119 19.62 -0.21 3.51
CA GLU A 119 20.66 -0.03 2.51
C GLU A 119 21.25 -1.37 2.12
N THR A 120 21.40 -1.61 0.82
CA THR A 120 22.04 -2.80 0.27
C THR A 120 22.86 -2.43 -0.98
N ALA A 121 23.71 -3.33 -1.40
CA ALA A 121 24.49 -3.21 -2.63
C ALA A 121 24.61 -4.60 -3.28
N PHE A 122 24.92 -4.63 -4.56
CA PHE A 122 25.30 -5.84 -5.26
C PHE A 122 26.56 -5.58 -6.09
N ASP A 123 27.38 -6.60 -6.25
CA ASP A 123 28.52 -6.54 -7.13
C ASP A 123 28.14 -7.15 -8.50
N PRO A 124 28.15 -6.35 -9.60
CA PRO A 124 27.86 -6.85 -10.94
C PRO A 124 28.82 -7.95 -11.40
N ALA A 125 30.04 -8.01 -10.82
CA ALA A 125 31.03 -9.02 -11.15
C ALA A 125 30.77 -10.39 -10.51
N THR A 126 29.89 -10.47 -9.52
CA THR A 126 29.59 -11.71 -8.80
C THR A 126 28.94 -12.77 -9.68
N ASP A 127 28.14 -12.40 -10.66
CA ASP A 127 27.58 -13.32 -11.64
C ASP A 127 27.40 -12.63 -13.00
N THR A 128 28.46 -12.75 -13.82
CA THR A 128 28.49 -12.16 -15.16
C THR A 128 27.49 -12.77 -16.16
N ARG A 129 26.85 -13.89 -15.80
CA ARG A 129 25.80 -14.54 -16.62
C ARG A 129 24.46 -13.84 -16.45
N LYS A 130 24.31 -12.96 -15.45
CA LYS A 130 23.07 -12.25 -15.14
C LYS A 130 23.19 -10.77 -15.47
N SER A 131 22.11 -10.20 -16.00
CA SER A 131 22.09 -8.75 -16.24
C SER A 131 22.16 -7.96 -14.92
N PRO A 132 22.75 -6.75 -14.91
CA PRO A 132 22.75 -5.89 -13.73
C PRO A 132 21.34 -5.59 -13.18
N CYS A 133 20.34 -5.47 -14.07
CA CYS A 133 18.95 -5.28 -13.69
C CYS A 133 18.38 -6.49 -12.94
N PHE A 134 18.71 -7.70 -13.36
CA PHE A 134 18.33 -8.92 -12.66
C PHE A 134 18.95 -8.96 -11.26
N LEU A 135 20.24 -8.70 -11.13
CA LEU A 135 20.95 -8.68 -9.84
C LEU A 135 20.37 -7.61 -8.90
N CYS A 136 20.08 -6.44 -9.44
CA CYS A 136 19.44 -5.37 -8.68
C CYS A 136 18.07 -5.81 -8.13
N SER A 137 17.18 -6.32 -8.97
CA SER A 137 15.84 -6.74 -8.54
C SER A 137 15.90 -7.93 -7.58
N TRP A 138 16.81 -8.86 -7.77
CA TRP A 138 17.02 -9.99 -6.86
C TRP A 138 17.49 -9.52 -5.48
N ASN A 139 18.45 -8.62 -5.41
CA ASN A 139 18.95 -8.07 -4.15
C ASN A 139 17.89 -7.22 -3.43
N ARG A 140 17.08 -6.45 -4.16
CA ARG A 140 15.92 -5.73 -3.57
C ARG A 140 14.93 -6.70 -2.93
N ARG A 141 14.59 -7.80 -3.61
CA ARG A 141 13.69 -8.82 -3.04
C ARG A 141 14.29 -9.46 -1.80
N LYS A 142 15.58 -9.83 -1.84
CA LYS A 142 16.31 -10.37 -0.69
C LYS A 142 16.24 -9.41 0.50
N ALA A 143 16.48 -8.11 0.27
CA ALA A 143 16.39 -7.08 1.30
C ALA A 143 15.00 -7.02 1.93
N LEU A 144 13.92 -7.09 1.13
CA LEU A 144 12.55 -7.11 1.65
C LEU A 144 12.31 -8.31 2.57
N PHE A 145 12.74 -9.50 2.18
CA PHE A 145 12.60 -10.70 3.04
C PHE A 145 13.45 -10.61 4.32
N THR A 146 14.66 -10.03 4.22
CA THR A 146 15.51 -9.81 5.39
C THR A 146 14.84 -8.88 6.39
N VAL A 147 14.38 -7.71 5.95
CA VAL A 147 13.68 -6.74 6.81
C VAL A 147 12.38 -7.32 7.36
N ALA A 148 11.63 -8.07 6.55
CA ALA A 148 10.41 -8.73 7.01
C ALA A 148 10.69 -9.68 8.18
N LYS A 149 11.76 -10.47 8.08
CA LYS A 149 12.19 -11.38 9.14
C LYS A 149 12.65 -10.63 10.39
N GLU A 150 13.48 -9.60 10.23
CA GLU A 150 14.01 -8.78 11.33
C GLU A 150 12.90 -8.08 12.13
N HIS A 151 11.86 -7.62 11.41
CA HIS A 151 10.70 -6.97 12.03
C HIS A 151 9.57 -7.92 12.42
N GLY A 152 9.74 -9.24 12.23
CA GLY A 152 8.71 -10.24 12.55
C GLY A 152 7.44 -10.09 11.70
N CYS A 153 7.59 -9.63 10.45
CA CYS A 153 6.47 -9.53 9.52
C CYS A 153 6.20 -10.90 8.88
N ASN A 154 4.94 -11.31 8.85
CA ASN A 154 4.51 -12.58 8.26
C ASN A 154 3.93 -12.41 6.84
N LYS A 155 3.69 -11.16 6.41
CA LYS A 155 3.20 -10.83 5.06
C LYS A 155 4.01 -9.67 4.46
N ILE A 156 4.13 -9.66 3.13
CA ILE A 156 4.76 -8.56 2.38
C ILE A 156 3.72 -8.03 1.38
N ALA A 157 3.50 -6.71 1.39
CA ALA A 157 2.64 -6.02 0.46
C ALA A 157 3.49 -5.18 -0.52
N LEU A 158 3.26 -5.36 -1.80
CA LEU A 158 3.97 -4.66 -2.87
C LEU A 158 2.97 -3.94 -3.78
N GLY A 159 3.36 -2.77 -4.24
CA GLY A 159 2.58 -1.95 -5.18
C GLY A 159 2.71 -2.43 -6.62
N HIS A 160 2.44 -3.72 -6.87
CA HIS A 160 2.36 -4.30 -8.21
C HIS A 160 0.90 -4.47 -8.63
N HIS A 161 0.64 -4.40 -9.93
CA HIS A 161 -0.68 -4.65 -10.51
C HIS A 161 -0.64 -5.81 -11.52
N MET A 162 -1.81 -6.15 -12.06
CA MET A 162 -1.96 -7.31 -12.95
C MET A 162 -1.09 -7.18 -14.21
N ASP A 163 -0.93 -5.98 -14.75
CA ASP A 163 -0.14 -5.74 -15.96
C ASP A 163 1.35 -6.02 -15.73
N ASP A 164 1.89 -5.72 -14.53
CA ASP A 164 3.28 -6.08 -14.17
C ASP A 164 3.51 -7.60 -14.27
N ILE A 165 2.51 -8.40 -13.90
CA ILE A 165 2.57 -9.86 -13.99
C ILE A 165 2.54 -10.31 -15.45
N LEU A 166 1.66 -9.71 -16.25
CA LEU A 166 1.54 -10.01 -17.68
C LEU A 166 2.79 -9.62 -18.46
N GLU A 167 3.34 -8.44 -18.19
CA GLU A 167 4.61 -7.99 -18.78
C GLU A 167 5.75 -8.95 -18.44
N THR A 168 5.86 -9.35 -17.15
CA THR A 168 6.87 -10.31 -16.70
C THR A 168 6.70 -11.66 -17.41
N LEU A 169 5.46 -12.12 -17.58
CA LEU A 169 5.18 -13.37 -18.31
C LEU A 169 5.64 -13.27 -19.75
N LEU A 170 5.26 -12.19 -20.47
CA LEU A 170 5.64 -11.99 -21.88
C LEU A 170 7.16 -11.87 -22.08
N MET A 171 7.89 -11.31 -21.11
CA MET A 171 9.37 -11.22 -21.18
C MET A 171 10.06 -12.58 -20.97
N ASN A 172 9.38 -13.60 -20.48
CA ASN A 172 9.94 -14.91 -20.16
C ASN A 172 9.47 -16.03 -21.13
N ILE A 173 8.70 -15.69 -22.17
CA ILE A 173 8.34 -16.57 -23.28
C ILE A 173 9.33 -16.42 -24.40
#